data_fc33325ef42da7afc133aef7bc5abcf9
#
_entry.id   fc33325ef42da7afc133aef7bc5abcf9
#
_cell.length_a   1.000
_cell.length_b   1.000
_cell.length_c   1.000
_cell.angle_alpha   90.00
_cell.angle_beta   90.00
_cell.angle_gamma   90.00
#
_symmetry.space_group_name_H-M   'P 1'
#
loop_
_entity.id
_entity.type
_entity.pdbx_description
1 polymer ?
#
loop_
_entity_poly.entity_id
_entity_poly.type
_entity_poly.pdbx_seq_one_letter_code
_entity_poly.pdbx_strand_id
1 'polypeptide(L)'
;MAKQIPVYLFVGQLESGKTKFIQETMEDPNFDSGDKTLLLVCEEGELEYDPSRFAFGGVHVAQIEDKSELTPENLTALEKKSGCGRVIIEYNGMWLVQELYDAMPDNWLVPVKSSMNFS
;
A
#
# COMPACT_ATOMS: atom_id res chain seq x y z
N MET A 1 -10.68 20.60 3.17
CA MET A 1 -9.45 20.19 2.48
C MET A 1 -9.14 18.74 2.81
N ALA A 2 -8.68 18.00 1.81
CA ALA A 2 -8.29 16.61 2.05
C ALA A 2 -6.99 16.54 2.88
N LYS A 3 -6.95 15.62 3.83
CA LYS A 3 -5.76 15.36 4.62
C LYS A 3 -4.66 14.79 3.71
N GLN A 4 -3.44 15.26 3.87
CA GLN A 4 -2.29 14.69 3.17
C GLN A 4 -1.92 13.35 3.79
N ILE A 5 -1.78 12.33 2.95
CA ILE A 5 -1.54 10.97 3.38
C ILE A 5 -0.21 10.48 2.84
N PRO A 6 0.75 10.16 3.71
CA PRO A 6 2.02 9.62 3.24
C PRO A 6 1.85 8.21 2.69
N VAL A 7 2.56 7.93 1.60
CA VAL A 7 2.50 6.65 0.92
C VAL A 7 3.88 6.01 0.93
N TYR A 8 3.95 4.76 1.39
CA TYR A 8 5.15 3.94 1.35
C TYR A 8 5.00 2.96 0.19
N LEU A 9 5.84 3.13 -0.83
CA LEU A 9 5.71 2.37 -2.07
C LEU A 9 6.79 1.31 -2.20
N PHE A 10 6.36 0.06 -2.38
CA PHE A 10 7.25 -1.08 -2.60
C PHE A 10 6.94 -1.67 -3.97
N VAL A 11 7.90 -1.62 -4.87
CA VAL A 11 7.75 -2.09 -6.25
C VAL A 11 8.66 -3.28 -6.49
N GLY A 12 8.14 -4.30 -7.13
CA GLY A 12 8.95 -5.47 -7.48
C GLY A 12 8.10 -6.56 -8.06
N GLN A 13 8.77 -7.51 -8.70
CA GLN A 13 8.10 -8.66 -9.28
C GLN A 13 7.62 -9.61 -8.19
N LEU A 14 6.67 -10.47 -8.57
CA LEU A 14 6.21 -11.53 -7.70
C LEU A 14 7.41 -12.35 -7.18
N GLU A 15 7.36 -12.73 -5.91
CA GLU A 15 8.41 -13.52 -5.27
C GLU A 15 9.76 -12.80 -5.15
N SER A 16 9.77 -11.47 -5.29
CA SER A 16 10.99 -10.68 -5.08
C SER A 16 11.31 -10.47 -3.60
N GLY A 17 10.42 -10.92 -2.70
CA GLY A 17 10.60 -10.73 -1.25
C GLY A 17 9.89 -9.50 -0.69
N LYS A 18 9.17 -8.73 -1.52
CA LYS A 18 8.52 -7.52 -1.01
C LYS A 18 7.39 -7.82 -0.04
N THR A 19 6.61 -8.88 -0.27
CA THR A 19 5.54 -9.25 0.66
C THR A 19 6.10 -9.61 2.03
N LYS A 20 7.15 -10.43 2.05
CA LYS A 20 7.81 -10.83 3.28
C LYS A 20 8.39 -9.61 4.01
N PHE A 21 9.03 -8.72 3.26
CA PHE A 21 9.61 -7.50 3.84
C PHE A 21 8.53 -6.63 4.48
N ILE A 22 7.41 -6.43 3.78
CA ILE A 22 6.30 -5.62 4.30
C ILE A 22 5.69 -6.28 5.52
N GLN A 23 5.48 -7.61 5.47
CA GLN A 23 4.95 -8.34 6.62
C GLN A 23 5.84 -8.15 7.85
N GLU A 24 7.15 -8.30 7.69
CA GLU A 24 8.10 -8.13 8.79
C GLU A 24 8.10 -6.70 9.33
N THR A 25 7.97 -5.72 8.42
CA THR A 25 7.86 -4.32 8.81
C THR A 25 6.62 -4.08 9.66
N MET A 26 5.49 -4.68 9.28
CA MET A 26 4.23 -4.53 10.00
C MET A 26 4.22 -5.28 11.34
N GLU A 27 5.16 -6.21 11.53
CA GLU A 27 5.33 -6.92 12.79
C GLU A 27 6.22 -6.15 13.78
N ASP A 28 6.82 -5.05 13.32
CA ASP A 28 7.69 -4.21 14.15
C ASP A 28 6.86 -3.13 14.84
N PRO A 29 6.78 -3.14 16.20
CA PRO A 29 6.00 -2.13 16.90
C PRO A 29 6.53 -0.71 16.68
N ASN A 30 7.80 -0.54 16.31
CA ASN A 30 8.35 0.78 16.02
C ASN A 30 7.78 1.40 14.75
N PHE A 31 7.15 0.60 13.89
CA PHE A 31 6.53 1.07 12.67
C PHE A 31 5.11 1.63 12.90
N ASP A 32 4.58 1.49 14.11
CA ASP A 32 3.27 2.02 14.47
C ASP A 32 3.33 3.56 14.54
N SER A 33 2.59 4.22 13.66
CA SER A 33 2.55 5.68 13.62
C SER A 33 1.38 6.26 14.42
N GLY A 34 0.54 5.40 14.99
CA GLY A 34 -0.69 5.81 15.64
C GLY A 34 -1.84 6.05 14.68
N ASP A 35 -1.56 6.05 13.37
CA ASP A 35 -2.59 6.23 12.35
C ASP A 35 -3.11 4.90 11.83
N LYS A 36 -4.36 4.90 11.38
CA LYS A 36 -4.87 3.75 10.63
C LYS A 36 -4.12 3.64 9.33
N THR A 37 -3.86 2.42 8.89
CA THR A 37 -3.04 2.13 7.71
C THR A 37 -3.85 1.38 6.68
N LEU A 38 -3.78 1.85 5.43
CA LEU A 38 -4.30 1.10 4.28
C LEU A 38 -3.13 0.36 3.64
N LEU A 39 -3.18 -0.98 3.67
CA LEU A 39 -2.22 -1.82 2.96
C LEU A 39 -2.86 -2.20 1.63
N LEU A 40 -2.40 -1.56 0.56
CA LEU A 40 -2.94 -1.74 -0.77
C LEU A 40 -2.03 -2.66 -1.57
N VAL A 41 -2.57 -3.81 -1.96
CA VAL A 41 -1.80 -4.82 -2.69
C VAL A 41 -2.25 -4.82 -4.15
N CYS A 42 -1.38 -4.36 -5.04
CA CYS A 42 -1.62 -4.32 -6.48
C CYS A 42 -0.96 -5.54 -7.13
N GLU A 43 -1.53 -6.68 -6.90
CA GLU A 43 -1.04 -7.97 -7.39
C GLU A 43 -2.20 -8.91 -7.63
N GLU A 44 -2.04 -9.83 -8.58
CA GLU A 44 -2.99 -10.91 -8.79
C GLU A 44 -2.71 -12.05 -7.82
N GLY A 45 -3.73 -12.86 -7.55
CA GLY A 45 -3.58 -14.06 -6.74
C GLY A 45 -3.95 -13.86 -5.30
N GLU A 46 -3.58 -14.82 -4.47
CA GLU A 46 -3.93 -14.81 -3.06
C GLU A 46 -3.07 -13.85 -2.27
N LEU A 47 -3.69 -13.19 -1.29
CA LEU A 47 -2.96 -12.37 -0.34
C LEU A 47 -2.19 -13.28 0.62
N GLU A 48 -0.90 -13.00 0.78
CA GLU A 48 -0.03 -13.82 1.65
C GLU A 48 0.28 -13.12 2.97
N TYR A 49 -0.50 -12.10 3.32
CA TYR A 49 -0.32 -11.40 4.58
C TYR A 49 -1.03 -12.10 5.72
N ASP A 50 -0.43 -12.07 6.90
CA ASP A 50 -1.03 -12.58 8.13
C ASP A 50 -1.25 -11.41 9.09
N PRO A 51 -2.44 -10.78 9.07
CA PRO A 51 -2.70 -9.63 9.91
C PRO A 51 -2.69 -9.94 11.40
N SER A 52 -2.88 -11.20 11.79
CA SER A 52 -2.85 -11.59 13.20
C SER A 52 -1.47 -11.40 13.84
N ARG A 53 -0.42 -11.30 13.02
CA ARG A 53 0.95 -11.10 13.49
C ARG A 53 1.39 -9.65 13.45
N PHE A 54 0.55 -8.74 12.95
CA PHE A 54 0.90 -7.32 12.93
C PHE A 54 1.02 -6.80 14.36
N ALA A 55 2.02 -5.93 14.59
CA ALA A 55 2.32 -5.40 15.92
C ALA A 55 1.32 -4.34 16.38
N PHE A 56 0.47 -3.84 15.47
CA PHE A 56 -0.50 -2.79 15.77
C PHE A 56 -1.79 -3.04 14.99
N GLY A 57 -2.88 -2.47 15.49
CA GLY A 57 -4.18 -2.59 14.84
C GLY A 57 -4.44 -1.48 13.84
N GLY A 58 -5.67 -1.43 13.34
CA GLY A 58 -6.11 -0.38 12.43
C GLY A 58 -5.56 -0.53 11.02
N VAL A 59 -5.18 -1.76 10.63
CA VAL A 59 -4.69 -2.03 9.28
C VAL A 59 -5.83 -2.59 8.44
N HIS A 60 -6.14 -1.91 7.34
CA HIS A 60 -7.12 -2.37 6.36
C HIS A 60 -6.36 -2.88 5.14
N VAL A 61 -6.50 -4.17 4.83
CA VAL A 61 -5.84 -4.76 3.67
C VAL A 61 -6.80 -4.77 2.50
N ALA A 62 -6.38 -4.20 1.37
CA ALA A 62 -7.18 -4.16 0.15
C ALA A 62 -6.33 -4.64 -1.01
N GLN A 63 -6.99 -5.24 -2.01
CA GLN A 63 -6.30 -5.78 -3.17
C GLN A 63 -6.86 -5.19 -4.45
N ILE A 64 -5.95 -4.86 -5.38
CA ILE A 64 -6.28 -4.47 -6.74
C ILE A 64 -5.66 -5.53 -7.67
N GLU A 65 -6.48 -6.45 -8.14
CA GLU A 65 -6.01 -7.55 -8.99
C GLU A 65 -5.91 -7.16 -10.46
N ASP A 66 -6.74 -6.22 -10.90
CA ASP A 66 -6.81 -5.81 -12.30
C ASP A 66 -6.52 -4.32 -12.41
N LYS A 67 -5.68 -3.95 -13.38
CA LYS A 67 -5.32 -2.54 -13.60
C LYS A 67 -6.54 -1.66 -13.89
N SER A 68 -7.63 -2.23 -14.40
CA SER A 68 -8.86 -1.47 -14.63
C SER A 68 -9.46 -0.93 -13.34
N GLU A 69 -9.13 -1.53 -12.20
CA GLU A 69 -9.58 -1.08 -10.88
C GLU A 69 -8.67 0.00 -10.28
N LEU A 70 -7.53 0.23 -10.90
CA LEU A 70 -6.56 1.21 -10.42
C LEU A 70 -6.96 2.60 -10.94
N THR A 71 -7.87 3.24 -10.21
CA THR A 71 -8.43 4.54 -10.59
C THR A 71 -8.48 5.47 -9.38
N PRO A 72 -8.45 6.80 -9.61
CA PRO A 72 -8.56 7.75 -8.50
C PRO A 72 -9.83 7.56 -7.69
N GLU A 73 -10.93 7.20 -8.33
CA GLU A 73 -12.21 6.97 -7.66
C GLU A 73 -12.13 5.78 -6.69
N ASN A 74 -11.53 4.67 -7.13
CA ASN A 74 -11.40 3.49 -6.29
C ASN A 74 -10.43 3.73 -5.13
N LEU A 75 -9.32 4.40 -5.40
CA LEU A 75 -8.34 4.69 -4.33
C LEU A 75 -8.92 5.65 -3.31
N THR A 76 -9.66 6.66 -3.75
CA THR A 76 -10.36 7.57 -2.83
C THR A 76 -11.38 6.83 -2.00
N ALA A 77 -12.12 5.90 -2.61
CA ALA A 77 -13.12 5.10 -1.88
C ALA A 77 -12.46 4.23 -0.81
N LEU A 78 -11.30 3.63 -1.12
CA LEU A 78 -10.55 2.82 -0.15
C LEU A 78 -10.02 3.68 0.99
N GLU A 79 -9.54 4.89 0.69
CA GLU A 79 -9.11 5.83 1.72
C GLU A 79 -10.24 6.15 2.70
N LYS A 80 -11.42 6.45 2.18
CA LYS A 80 -12.57 6.80 3.01
C LYS A 80 -13.06 5.60 3.81
N LYS A 81 -13.10 4.43 3.19
CA LYS A 81 -13.57 3.20 3.83
C LYS A 81 -12.64 2.79 4.99
N SER A 82 -11.34 2.92 4.78
CA SER A 82 -10.35 2.53 5.79
C SER A 82 -10.15 3.59 6.87
N GLY A 83 -10.45 4.86 6.55
CA GLY A 83 -10.15 5.97 7.44
C GLY A 83 -8.66 6.16 7.67
N CYS A 84 -7.83 5.78 6.70
CA CYS A 84 -6.39 5.70 6.89
C CYS A 84 -5.72 7.07 6.99
N GLY A 85 -4.62 7.10 7.75
CA GLY A 85 -3.73 8.25 7.83
C GLY A 85 -2.40 7.99 7.14
N ARG A 86 -2.18 6.76 6.66
CA ARG A 86 -1.02 6.42 5.82
C ARG A 86 -1.38 5.24 4.93
N VAL A 87 -0.66 5.12 3.82
CA VAL A 87 -0.89 4.05 2.85
C VAL A 87 0.43 3.33 2.60
N ILE A 88 0.37 2.00 2.57
CA ILE A 88 1.49 1.17 2.16
C ILE A 88 1.04 0.46 0.90
N ILE A 89 1.80 0.60 -0.18
CA ILE A 89 1.45 -0.02 -1.46
C ILE A 89 2.49 -1.07 -1.82
N GLU A 90 2.01 -2.29 -2.05
CA GLU A 90 2.80 -3.33 -2.69
C GLU A 90 2.40 -3.32 -4.16
N TYR A 91 3.31 -2.88 -5.04
CA TYR A 91 2.98 -2.68 -6.45
C TYR A 91 3.64 -3.73 -7.34
N ASN A 92 2.86 -4.23 -8.29
CA ASN A 92 3.28 -5.24 -9.25
C ASN A 92 4.38 -4.67 -10.15
N GLY A 93 5.56 -5.31 -10.12
CA GLY A 93 6.70 -4.87 -10.92
C GLY A 93 6.50 -5.00 -12.43
N MET A 94 5.47 -5.73 -12.85
CA MET A 94 5.11 -5.88 -14.28
C MET A 94 4.20 -4.74 -14.77
N TRP A 95 3.64 -3.95 -13.86
CA TRP A 95 2.80 -2.81 -14.21
C TRP A 95 3.63 -1.55 -14.23
N LEU A 96 3.20 -0.55 -15.01
CA LEU A 96 3.91 0.73 -15.09
C LEU A 96 3.66 1.55 -13.82
N VAL A 97 4.72 2.05 -13.21
CA VAL A 97 4.61 2.90 -12.01
C VAL A 97 3.86 4.19 -12.34
N GLN A 98 3.99 4.69 -13.58
CA GLN A 98 3.26 5.89 -13.98
C GLN A 98 1.74 5.71 -13.89
N GLU A 99 1.24 4.51 -14.19
CA GLU A 99 -0.19 4.24 -14.04
C GLU A 99 -0.65 4.37 -12.60
N LEU A 100 0.20 3.98 -11.65
CA LEU A 100 -0.10 4.16 -10.23
C LEU A 100 -0.16 5.65 -9.86
N TYR A 101 0.84 6.42 -10.30
CA TYR A 101 0.86 7.85 -10.00
C TYR A 101 -0.34 8.57 -10.61
N ASP A 102 -0.74 8.17 -11.81
CA ASP A 102 -1.91 8.76 -12.47
C ASP A 102 -3.20 8.43 -11.74
N ALA A 103 -3.25 7.30 -11.03
CA ALA A 103 -4.42 6.86 -10.29
C ALA A 103 -4.47 7.41 -8.86
N MET A 104 -3.36 7.92 -8.35
CA MET A 104 -3.33 8.39 -6.96
C MET A 104 -4.16 9.67 -6.79
N PRO A 105 -4.97 9.73 -5.71
CA PRO A 105 -5.60 10.99 -5.32
C PRO A 105 -4.53 12.06 -5.02
N ASP A 106 -4.89 13.33 -5.24
CA ASP A 106 -3.94 14.45 -5.09
C ASP A 106 -3.38 14.57 -3.68
N ASN A 107 -4.11 14.07 -2.68
CA ASN A 107 -3.68 14.17 -1.29
C ASN A 107 -2.79 13.01 -0.84
N TRP A 108 -2.52 12.05 -1.72
CA TRP A 108 -1.57 10.96 -1.43
C TRP A 108 -0.18 11.41 -1.87
N LEU A 109 0.78 11.39 -0.95
CA LEU A 109 2.14 11.86 -1.21
C LEU A 109 3.14 10.72 -1.02
N VAL A 110 3.99 10.53 -2.02
CA VAL A 110 5.06 9.52 -1.95
C VAL A 110 6.38 10.25 -1.71
N PRO A 111 6.85 10.32 -0.45
CA PRO A 111 8.17 10.90 -0.20
C PRO A 111 9.25 10.04 -0.86
N VAL A 112 10.30 10.68 -1.37
CA VAL A 112 11.38 9.98 -2.06
C VAL A 112 11.96 8.86 -1.21
N LYS A 113 12.07 9.08 0.11
CA LYS A 113 12.66 8.11 1.04
C LYS A 113 11.76 6.90 1.32
N SER A 114 10.49 6.95 0.95
CA SER A 114 9.56 5.87 1.24
C SER A 114 9.27 4.98 0.04
N SER A 115 10.06 5.12 -1.03
CA SER A 115 9.92 4.30 -2.23
C SER A 115 11.06 3.29 -2.29
N MET A 116 10.74 2.01 -2.44
CA MET A 116 11.71 0.92 -2.54
C MET A 116 11.41 0.05 -3.74
N ASN A 117 12.47 -0.35 -4.45
CA ASN A 117 12.38 -1.29 -5.57
C ASN A 117 13.00 -2.63 -5.18
N PHE A 118 12.28 -3.70 -5.47
CA PHE A 118 12.72 -5.08 -5.24
C PHE A 118 12.93 -5.76 -6.58
N SER A 119 14.00 -6.51 -6.72
CA SER A 119 14.30 -7.23 -7.94
C SER A 119 14.34 -8.74 -7.73
#